data_67bcc14699f9d4534f89acb219ea4e28
#
_entry.id   67bcc14699f9d4534f89acb219ea4e28
#
_cell.length_a   1.000
_cell.length_b   1.000
_cell.length_c   1.000
_cell.angle_alpha   90.00
_cell.angle_beta   90.00
_cell.angle_gamma   90.00
#
_symmetry.space_group_name_H-M   'P 1'
#
loop_
_entity.id
_entity.type
_entity.pdbx_description
1 polymer ?
#
loop_
_entity_poly.entity_id
_entity_poly.type
_entity_poly.pdbx_seq_one_letter_code
_entity_poly.pdbx_strand_id
1 'polypeptide(L)'
;MPTPQDKLAESLAVLKKLQDEGIIAIHTKNMTRTHRERLVKSGFIKEVMKGWYIPAHPEEPAGESTAWYASFWRFCGDYLKSRFGNQWCLSPEQSLSIHSGNWNVPAQLLVRTPKGGNKPISLLHETSIMDVRLKLPDKNDIEIKGNFRIITLSAALISCAPGYYSNNSIEARVALSMISDASEILHKLLDGGHSTIAGRLAGAFRNIGKPVIADNIIEAMRAAGYNIAENDPFEEKAPINFSERELSPYVNRIRMNWADMRGIVLESFSQAPLLHQNTDEYLKHVDDIYLTDAYHSLSIEGYRVSEELIERVSSGSWDPETNRKDKEYANALAARGY
;
A
#
# COMPACT_ATOMS: atom_id res chain seq x y z
N MET A 1 45.43 -10.03 -15.07
CA MET A 1 44.45 -10.31 -13.99
C MET A 1 43.26 -9.36 -14.15
N PRO A 2 42.02 -9.81 -13.98
CA PRO A 2 40.86 -8.92 -14.11
C PRO A 2 40.93 -7.78 -13.09
N THR A 3 40.64 -6.57 -13.55
CA THR A 3 40.61 -5.35 -12.72
C THR A 3 39.45 -5.39 -11.70
N PRO A 4 39.46 -4.52 -10.68
CA PRO A 4 38.33 -4.40 -9.78
C PRO A 4 37.03 -4.07 -10.52
N GLN A 5 37.09 -3.26 -11.60
CA GLN A 5 35.97 -2.90 -12.46
C GLN A 5 35.43 -4.13 -13.22
N ASP A 6 36.33 -4.95 -13.82
CA ASP A 6 35.90 -6.17 -14.51
C ASP A 6 35.15 -7.13 -13.55
N LYS A 7 35.69 -7.29 -12.34
CA LYS A 7 35.06 -8.14 -11.32
C LYS A 7 33.72 -7.63 -10.86
N LEU A 8 33.52 -6.29 -10.77
CA LEU A 8 32.23 -5.70 -10.46
C LEU A 8 31.26 -5.92 -11.62
N ALA A 9 31.67 -5.70 -12.85
CA ALA A 9 30.87 -5.94 -14.05
C ALA A 9 30.36 -7.40 -14.11
N GLU A 10 31.21 -8.40 -13.80
CA GLU A 10 30.77 -9.79 -13.68
C GLU A 10 29.68 -9.97 -12.62
N SER A 11 29.81 -9.31 -11.47
CA SER A 11 28.82 -9.43 -10.39
C SER A 11 27.50 -8.76 -10.75
N LEU A 12 27.56 -7.63 -11.46
CA LEU A 12 26.38 -6.93 -11.98
C LEU A 12 25.67 -7.76 -13.05
N ALA A 13 26.40 -8.49 -13.90
CA ALA A 13 25.78 -9.40 -14.86
C ALA A 13 24.97 -10.52 -14.17
N VAL A 14 25.48 -11.04 -13.03
CA VAL A 14 24.75 -12.02 -12.22
C VAL A 14 23.49 -11.38 -11.61
N LEU A 15 23.59 -10.17 -11.08
CA LEU A 15 22.43 -9.44 -10.52
C LEU A 15 21.38 -9.16 -11.60
N LYS A 16 21.84 -8.69 -12.77
CA LYS A 16 20.95 -8.43 -13.91
C LYS A 16 20.18 -9.67 -14.32
N LYS A 17 20.85 -10.82 -14.43
CA LYS A 17 20.17 -12.08 -14.75
C LYS A 17 19.06 -12.40 -13.76
N LEU A 18 19.27 -12.24 -12.46
CA LEU A 18 18.24 -12.45 -11.44
C LEU A 18 17.07 -11.48 -11.59
N GLN A 19 17.35 -10.20 -11.91
CA GLN A 19 16.33 -9.20 -12.17
C GLN A 19 15.52 -9.52 -13.45
N ASP A 20 16.18 -9.96 -14.52
CA ASP A 20 15.52 -10.37 -15.78
C ASP A 20 14.62 -11.60 -15.56
N GLU A 21 14.99 -12.50 -14.64
CA GLU A 21 14.16 -13.62 -14.15
C GLU A 21 13.03 -13.16 -13.18
N GLY A 22 12.95 -11.87 -12.85
CA GLY A 22 11.94 -11.29 -11.96
C GLY A 22 12.19 -11.55 -10.47
N ILE A 23 13.39 -12.02 -10.09
CA ILE A 23 13.74 -12.30 -8.69
C ILE A 23 14.11 -11.00 -7.98
N ILE A 24 13.27 -10.58 -7.04
CA ILE A 24 13.50 -9.40 -6.18
C ILE A 24 14.04 -9.83 -4.81
N ALA A 25 13.50 -10.92 -4.23
CA ALA A 25 14.01 -11.48 -2.98
C ALA A 25 15.21 -12.38 -3.28
N ILE A 26 16.41 -11.83 -3.20
CA ILE A 26 17.66 -12.52 -3.52
C ILE A 26 18.12 -13.29 -2.29
N HIS A 27 18.03 -14.62 -2.34
CA HIS A 27 18.56 -15.47 -1.29
C HIS A 27 20.06 -15.78 -1.52
N THR A 28 20.82 -16.06 -0.45
CA THR A 28 22.24 -16.45 -0.53
C THR A 28 22.53 -17.60 -1.49
N LYS A 29 21.54 -18.44 -1.78
CA LYS A 29 21.65 -19.55 -2.76
C LYS A 29 21.61 -19.09 -4.22
N ASN A 30 21.13 -17.88 -4.50
CA ASN A 30 20.97 -17.37 -5.86
C ASN A 30 22.30 -16.88 -6.47
N MET A 31 23.31 -16.61 -5.64
CA MET A 31 24.62 -16.15 -6.10
C MET A 31 25.74 -16.61 -5.15
N THR A 32 26.95 -16.64 -5.68
CA THR A 32 28.12 -16.99 -4.87
C THR A 32 28.40 -15.92 -3.80
N ARG A 33 29.08 -16.33 -2.74
CA ARG A 33 29.52 -15.42 -1.67
C ARG A 33 30.34 -14.24 -2.21
N THR A 34 31.23 -14.47 -3.16
CA THR A 34 32.11 -13.46 -3.75
C THR A 34 31.30 -12.37 -4.48
N HIS A 35 30.29 -12.73 -5.31
CA HIS A 35 29.46 -11.77 -6.00
C HIS A 35 28.61 -10.98 -5.01
N ARG A 36 28.03 -11.65 -4.03
CA ARG A 36 27.21 -11.02 -2.99
C ARG A 36 27.97 -9.98 -2.18
N GLU A 37 29.14 -10.34 -1.63
CA GLU A 37 29.97 -9.43 -0.84
C GLU A 37 30.40 -8.21 -1.66
N ARG A 38 30.71 -8.41 -2.95
CA ARG A 38 31.06 -7.31 -3.85
C ARG A 38 29.89 -6.39 -4.12
N LEU A 39 28.72 -6.93 -4.42
CA LEU A 39 27.50 -6.15 -4.68
C LEU A 39 27.02 -5.40 -3.44
N VAL A 40 27.07 -6.00 -2.25
CA VAL A 40 26.77 -5.33 -0.98
C VAL A 40 27.74 -4.18 -0.73
N LYS A 41 29.07 -4.43 -0.89
CA LYS A 41 30.10 -3.40 -0.69
C LYS A 41 29.94 -2.22 -1.66
N SER A 42 29.50 -2.50 -2.87
CA SER A 42 29.27 -1.48 -3.92
C SER A 42 27.86 -0.90 -3.92
N GLY A 43 26.98 -1.24 -2.95
CA GLY A 43 25.66 -0.65 -2.79
C GLY A 43 24.60 -1.12 -3.78
N PHE A 44 24.85 -2.15 -4.61
CA PHE A 44 23.89 -2.65 -5.60
C PHE A 44 22.85 -3.63 -5.04
N ILE A 45 23.11 -4.19 -3.87
CA ILE A 45 22.13 -4.97 -3.10
C ILE A 45 22.22 -4.59 -1.62
N LYS A 46 21.06 -4.63 -0.93
CA LYS A 46 20.91 -4.32 0.49
C LYS A 46 20.36 -5.53 1.24
N GLU A 47 20.93 -5.84 2.40
CA GLU A 47 20.42 -6.93 3.23
C GLU A 47 19.11 -6.49 3.90
N VAL A 48 18.07 -7.29 3.70
CA VAL A 48 16.76 -7.09 4.35
C VAL A 48 16.72 -7.80 5.69
N MET A 49 17.20 -9.03 5.68
CA MET A 49 17.36 -9.89 6.84
C MET A 49 18.42 -10.94 6.55
N LYS A 50 18.90 -11.66 7.56
CA LYS A 50 19.98 -12.62 7.42
C LYS A 50 19.79 -13.56 6.24
N GLY A 51 20.68 -13.42 5.25
CA GLY A 51 20.71 -14.26 4.06
C GLY A 51 19.75 -13.88 2.94
N TRP A 52 19.02 -12.75 3.07
CA TRP A 52 18.09 -12.24 2.08
C TRP A 52 18.39 -10.78 1.74
N TYR A 53 18.38 -10.46 0.47
CA TYR A 53 18.77 -9.17 -0.09
C TYR A 53 17.72 -8.69 -1.09
N ILE A 54 17.70 -7.39 -1.34
CA ILE A 54 16.97 -6.74 -2.45
C ILE A 54 17.96 -5.96 -3.30
N PRO A 55 17.65 -5.71 -4.59
CA PRO A 55 18.36 -4.72 -5.38
C PRO A 55 18.29 -3.34 -4.73
N ALA A 56 19.38 -2.58 -4.81
CA ALA A 56 19.50 -1.22 -4.29
C ALA A 56 20.31 -0.36 -5.24
N HIS A 57 20.30 0.93 -5.03
CA HIS A 57 21.11 1.89 -5.78
C HIS A 57 22.33 2.34 -4.96
N PRO A 58 23.55 2.37 -5.54
CA PRO A 58 24.76 2.81 -4.83
C PRO A 58 24.70 4.24 -4.29
N GLU A 59 23.92 5.10 -4.94
CA GLU A 59 23.76 6.51 -4.59
C GLU A 59 22.54 6.76 -3.69
N GLU A 60 21.90 5.69 -3.18
CA GLU A 60 20.72 5.82 -2.31
C GLU A 60 21.12 6.53 -1.00
N PRO A 61 20.53 7.67 -0.66
CA PRO A 61 20.83 8.38 0.57
C PRO A 61 20.59 7.52 1.82
N ALA A 62 21.34 7.78 2.87
CA ALA A 62 21.10 7.11 4.15
C ALA A 62 19.70 7.44 4.67
N GLY A 63 18.90 6.42 4.98
CA GLY A 63 17.51 6.56 5.43
C GLY A 63 16.45 6.51 4.32
N GLU A 64 16.87 6.51 3.04
CA GLU A 64 15.94 6.34 1.92
C GLU A 64 15.21 5.00 2.01
N SER A 65 13.89 5.03 1.86
CA SER A 65 13.02 3.86 2.05
C SER A 65 12.27 3.45 0.79
N THR A 66 12.32 4.25 -0.28
CA THR A 66 11.56 4.04 -1.51
C THR A 66 11.82 2.67 -2.15
N ALA A 67 13.10 2.27 -2.24
CA ALA A 67 13.47 0.97 -2.80
C ALA A 67 12.85 -0.19 -2.00
N TRP A 68 12.79 -0.07 -0.67
CA TRP A 68 12.17 -1.07 0.20
C TRP A 68 10.66 -1.14 -0.01
N TYR A 69 9.94 -0.02 0.08
CA TYR A 69 8.49 0.00 -0.06
C TYR A 69 8.04 -0.43 -1.46
N ALA A 70 8.77 -0.08 -2.51
CA ALA A 70 8.53 -0.57 -3.87
C ALA A 70 8.75 -2.08 -4.03
N SER A 71 9.67 -2.66 -3.25
CA SER A 71 10.04 -4.07 -3.29
C SER A 71 9.28 -4.95 -2.30
N PHE A 72 8.67 -4.37 -1.27
CA PHE A 72 8.10 -5.06 -0.10
C PHE A 72 7.20 -6.24 -0.48
N TRP A 73 6.18 -5.98 -1.28
CA TRP A 73 5.21 -7.02 -1.65
C TRP A 73 5.87 -8.16 -2.43
N ARG A 74 6.71 -7.86 -3.40
CA ARG A 74 7.42 -8.91 -4.16
C ARG A 74 8.37 -9.69 -3.27
N PHE A 75 9.15 -9.01 -2.44
CA PHE A 75 10.04 -9.63 -1.47
C PHE A 75 9.30 -10.59 -0.54
N CYS A 76 8.22 -10.13 0.09
CA CYS A 76 7.44 -10.94 1.03
C CYS A 76 6.84 -12.18 0.35
N GLY A 77 6.29 -12.05 -0.85
CA GLY A 77 5.73 -13.18 -1.61
C GLY A 77 6.78 -14.23 -1.96
N ASP A 78 7.94 -13.81 -2.48
CA ASP A 78 9.04 -14.71 -2.85
C ASP A 78 9.64 -15.39 -1.61
N TYR A 79 9.82 -14.65 -0.53
CA TYR A 79 10.29 -15.18 0.76
C TYR A 79 9.35 -16.24 1.31
N LEU A 80 8.04 -15.95 1.36
CA LEU A 80 7.03 -16.87 1.88
C LEU A 80 6.90 -18.13 1.03
N LYS A 81 6.96 -17.98 -0.30
CA LYS A 81 6.98 -19.10 -1.24
C LYS A 81 8.23 -19.98 -1.05
N SER A 82 9.40 -19.36 -0.88
CA SER A 82 10.66 -20.10 -0.63
C SER A 82 10.62 -20.86 0.70
N ARG A 83 10.02 -20.27 1.75
CA ARG A 83 10.00 -20.84 3.10
C ARG A 83 8.93 -21.89 3.30
N PHE A 84 7.73 -21.68 2.77
CA PHE A 84 6.55 -22.50 3.04
C PHE A 84 5.96 -23.22 1.81
N GLY A 85 6.51 -22.95 0.61
CA GLY A 85 5.94 -23.45 -0.65
C GLY A 85 4.53 -22.91 -0.86
N ASN A 86 3.55 -23.81 -0.91
CA ASN A 86 2.13 -23.45 -1.04
C ASN A 86 1.36 -23.54 0.30
N GLN A 87 2.06 -23.73 1.41
CA GLN A 87 1.43 -23.95 2.74
C GLN A 87 1.35 -22.66 3.55
N TRP A 88 0.86 -21.60 2.96
CA TRP A 88 0.62 -20.31 3.62
C TRP A 88 -0.48 -19.53 2.90
N CYS A 89 -1.09 -18.58 3.59
CA CYS A 89 -1.91 -17.51 3.04
C CYS A 89 -1.82 -16.29 3.96
N LEU A 90 -2.22 -15.13 3.47
CA LEU A 90 -2.35 -13.94 4.32
C LEU A 90 -3.51 -14.12 5.32
N SER A 91 -3.51 -13.33 6.40
CA SER A 91 -4.63 -13.29 7.34
C SER A 91 -5.92 -12.84 6.66
N PRO A 92 -7.11 -13.11 7.26
CA PRO A 92 -8.37 -12.60 6.73
C PRO A 92 -8.37 -11.08 6.57
N GLU A 93 -7.89 -10.35 7.56
CA GLU A 93 -7.84 -8.90 7.58
C GLU A 93 -6.94 -8.36 6.45
N GLN A 94 -5.75 -8.94 6.29
CA GLN A 94 -4.84 -8.54 5.22
C GLN A 94 -5.40 -8.90 3.83
N SER A 95 -6.11 -10.02 3.73
CA SER A 95 -6.81 -10.41 2.51
C SER A 95 -7.91 -9.41 2.15
N LEU A 96 -8.70 -8.95 3.14
CA LEU A 96 -9.74 -7.93 2.95
C LEU A 96 -9.13 -6.59 2.50
N SER A 97 -8.00 -6.18 3.07
CA SER A 97 -7.29 -4.98 2.62
C SER A 97 -6.91 -5.06 1.15
N ILE A 98 -6.39 -6.21 0.70
CA ILE A 98 -6.05 -6.43 -0.71
C ILE A 98 -7.31 -6.47 -1.60
N HIS A 99 -8.40 -7.10 -1.15
CA HIS A 99 -9.67 -7.11 -1.87
C HIS A 99 -10.24 -5.71 -2.04
N SER A 100 -10.10 -4.86 -1.01
CA SER A 100 -10.54 -3.45 -1.07
C SER A 100 -9.62 -2.55 -1.89
N GLY A 101 -8.57 -3.08 -2.52
CA GLY A 101 -7.59 -2.31 -3.29
C GLY A 101 -6.57 -1.57 -2.43
N ASN A 102 -6.46 -1.91 -1.14
CA ASN A 102 -5.44 -1.34 -0.27
C ASN A 102 -4.16 -2.18 -0.29
N TRP A 103 -3.15 -1.68 -1.00
CA TRP A 103 -1.81 -2.25 -1.09
C TRP A 103 -0.78 -1.47 -0.27
N ASN A 104 -1.20 -0.64 0.67
CA ASN A 104 -0.27 0.02 1.56
C ASN A 104 0.55 -1.03 2.32
N VAL A 105 1.84 -0.75 2.47
CA VAL A 105 2.73 -1.64 3.21
C VAL A 105 2.36 -1.60 4.70
N PRO A 106 1.97 -2.73 5.29
CA PRO A 106 1.64 -2.76 6.72
C PRO A 106 2.92 -2.76 7.57
N ALA A 107 2.85 -2.19 8.76
CA ALA A 107 3.94 -2.32 9.74
C ALA A 107 4.23 -3.79 10.08
N GLN A 108 3.19 -4.64 10.10
CA GLN A 108 3.33 -6.07 10.27
C GLN A 108 2.44 -6.84 9.30
N LEU A 109 3.08 -7.66 8.44
CA LEU A 109 2.37 -8.56 7.53
C LEU A 109 2.02 -9.86 8.24
N LEU A 110 0.73 -10.10 8.47
CA LEU A 110 0.24 -11.32 9.13
C LEU A 110 0.04 -12.45 8.12
N VAL A 111 0.70 -13.56 8.38
CA VAL A 111 0.67 -14.76 7.53
C VAL A 111 0.20 -15.96 8.34
N ARG A 112 -0.73 -16.70 7.78
CA ARG A 112 -1.26 -17.94 8.33
C ARG A 112 -0.58 -19.15 7.69
N THR A 113 -0.02 -20.04 8.49
CA THR A 113 0.63 -21.26 8.00
C THR A 113 0.69 -22.33 9.08
N PRO A 114 0.53 -23.64 8.76
CA PRO A 114 0.70 -24.72 9.73
C PRO A 114 2.12 -24.82 10.31
N LYS A 115 3.09 -24.25 9.61
CA LYS A 115 4.52 -24.26 9.97
C LYS A 115 4.99 -22.96 10.61
N GLY A 116 4.08 -22.13 11.10
CA GLY A 116 4.39 -20.82 11.68
C GLY A 116 5.27 -20.89 12.91
N GLY A 117 6.17 -19.91 13.03
CA GLY A 117 7.07 -19.76 14.18
C GLY A 117 6.44 -18.98 15.34
N ASN A 118 5.32 -18.29 15.13
CA ASN A 118 4.66 -17.38 16.08
C ASN A 118 5.60 -16.30 16.63
N LYS A 119 6.56 -15.87 15.82
CA LYS A 119 7.50 -14.81 16.19
C LYS A 119 7.61 -13.81 15.03
N PRO A 120 7.63 -12.52 15.33
CA PRO A 120 7.85 -11.51 14.31
C PRO A 120 9.26 -11.63 13.73
N ILE A 121 9.37 -11.45 12.45
CA ILE A 121 10.62 -11.40 11.69
C ILE A 121 10.76 -9.95 11.25
N SER A 122 11.71 -9.23 11.84
CA SER A 122 11.99 -7.84 11.50
C SER A 122 12.56 -7.74 10.08
N LEU A 123 12.11 -6.74 9.35
CA LEU A 123 12.55 -6.36 8.03
C LEU A 123 13.10 -4.93 8.06
N LEU A 124 13.27 -4.30 6.91
CA LEU A 124 13.73 -2.90 6.83
C LEU A 124 12.62 -1.91 7.24
N HIS A 125 13.02 -0.71 7.64
CA HIS A 125 12.14 0.44 7.91
C HIS A 125 10.94 0.08 8.81
N GLU A 126 11.23 -0.56 9.96
CA GLU A 126 10.25 -0.93 11.00
C GLU A 126 9.10 -1.84 10.53
N THR A 127 9.23 -2.45 9.35
CA THR A 127 8.29 -3.46 8.89
C THR A 127 8.66 -4.85 9.42
N SER A 128 7.68 -5.76 9.42
CA SER A 128 7.88 -7.14 9.89
C SER A 128 6.92 -8.13 9.22
N ILE A 129 7.28 -9.41 9.27
CA ILE A 129 6.37 -10.53 8.95
C ILE A 129 6.11 -11.30 10.25
N MET A 130 4.84 -11.62 10.50
CA MET A 130 4.43 -12.51 11.59
C MET A 130 3.78 -13.75 11.00
N ASP A 131 4.48 -14.89 11.05
CA ASP A 131 3.93 -16.19 10.61
C ASP A 131 3.27 -16.92 11.77
N VAL A 132 1.93 -16.87 11.78
CA VAL A 132 1.10 -17.47 12.84
C VAL A 132 0.82 -18.94 12.50
N ARG A 133 1.05 -19.82 13.48
CA ARG A 133 0.78 -21.26 13.34
C ARG A 133 -0.70 -21.54 13.45
N LEU A 134 -1.36 -21.61 12.30
CA LEU A 134 -2.79 -21.91 12.17
C LEU A 134 -3.02 -22.86 11.00
N LYS A 135 -4.10 -23.66 11.10
CA LYS A 135 -4.57 -24.48 9.97
C LYS A 135 -4.98 -23.57 8.82
N LEU A 136 -4.60 -23.92 7.60
CA LEU A 136 -5.05 -23.18 6.41
C LEU A 136 -6.57 -23.31 6.22
N PRO A 137 -7.22 -22.32 5.62
CA PRO A 137 -8.57 -22.46 5.07
C PRO A 137 -8.63 -23.60 4.04
N ASP A 138 -9.83 -23.97 3.64
CA ASP A 138 -10.02 -24.92 2.55
C ASP A 138 -9.40 -24.38 1.25
N LYS A 139 -9.00 -25.29 0.37
CA LYS A 139 -8.32 -24.91 -0.88
C LYS A 139 -9.16 -23.96 -1.74
N ASN A 140 -10.48 -24.12 -1.72
CA ASN A 140 -11.42 -23.27 -2.46
C ASN A 140 -11.58 -21.88 -1.83
N ASP A 141 -11.11 -21.69 -0.61
CA ASP A 141 -11.12 -20.41 0.12
C ASP A 141 -9.82 -19.65 0.00
N ILE A 142 -8.89 -20.15 -0.81
CA ILE A 142 -7.62 -19.48 -1.08
C ILE A 142 -7.52 -19.19 -2.58
N GLU A 143 -7.28 -17.94 -2.91
CA GLU A 143 -6.99 -17.50 -4.27
C GLU A 143 -5.59 -16.90 -4.38
N ILE A 144 -5.11 -16.76 -5.62
CA ILE A 144 -3.81 -16.16 -5.91
C ILE A 144 -4.05 -14.78 -6.52
N LYS A 145 -3.47 -13.76 -5.90
CA LYS A 145 -3.48 -12.39 -6.41
C LYS A 145 -2.03 -11.87 -6.50
N GLY A 146 -1.54 -11.72 -7.74
CA GLY A 146 -0.10 -11.53 -7.97
C GLY A 146 0.70 -12.74 -7.53
N ASN A 147 1.67 -12.55 -6.63
CA ASN A 147 2.45 -13.64 -6.02
C ASN A 147 1.99 -14.00 -4.60
N PHE A 148 0.83 -13.49 -4.17
CA PHE A 148 0.24 -13.75 -2.86
C PHE A 148 -0.87 -14.79 -2.91
N ARG A 149 -0.93 -15.55 -1.84
CA ARG A 149 -2.04 -16.45 -1.52
C ARG A 149 -2.91 -15.73 -0.50
N ILE A 150 -4.09 -15.32 -0.90
CA ILE A 150 -5.05 -14.59 -0.07
C ILE A 150 -6.30 -15.45 0.18
N ILE A 151 -7.03 -15.14 1.23
CA ILE A 151 -8.32 -15.76 1.49
C ILE A 151 -9.35 -15.10 0.57
N THR A 152 -10.24 -15.88 -0.03
CA THR A 152 -11.33 -15.36 -0.88
C THR A 152 -12.18 -14.36 -0.12
N LEU A 153 -12.79 -13.41 -0.82
CA LEU A 153 -13.52 -12.31 -0.22
C LEU A 153 -14.58 -12.78 0.79
N SER A 154 -15.44 -13.72 0.40
CA SER A 154 -16.50 -14.26 1.26
C SER A 154 -15.94 -14.98 2.50
N ALA A 155 -14.89 -15.80 2.32
CA ALA A 155 -14.27 -16.50 3.44
C ALA A 155 -13.54 -15.54 4.41
N ALA A 156 -12.92 -14.48 3.87
CA ALA A 156 -12.25 -13.46 4.67
C ALA A 156 -13.25 -12.63 5.49
N LEU A 157 -14.40 -12.22 4.92
CA LEU A 157 -15.48 -11.52 5.63
C LEU A 157 -16.07 -12.33 6.78
N ILE A 158 -16.15 -13.66 6.63
CA ILE A 158 -16.65 -14.56 7.68
C ILE A 158 -15.60 -14.76 8.78
N SER A 159 -14.32 -14.87 8.42
CA SER A 159 -13.24 -15.26 9.34
C SER A 159 -12.46 -14.11 9.95
N CYS A 160 -12.69 -12.86 9.53
CA CYS A 160 -12.04 -11.69 10.13
C CYS A 160 -12.52 -11.44 11.57
N ALA A 161 -11.67 -10.84 12.38
CA ALA A 161 -11.99 -10.44 13.73
C ALA A 161 -13.12 -9.38 13.75
N PRO A 162 -14.03 -9.42 14.75
CA PRO A 162 -15.12 -8.44 14.85
C PRO A 162 -14.65 -6.98 14.82
N GLY A 163 -13.56 -6.66 15.51
CA GLY A 163 -12.98 -5.30 15.55
C GLY A 163 -12.39 -4.82 14.22
N TYR A 164 -12.30 -5.68 13.20
CA TYR A 164 -11.84 -5.24 11.88
C TYR A 164 -12.77 -4.18 11.27
N TYR A 165 -14.07 -4.32 11.49
CA TYR A 165 -15.09 -3.42 10.92
C TYR A 165 -14.98 -1.99 11.47
N SER A 166 -14.73 -1.83 12.76
CA SER A 166 -14.52 -0.52 13.37
C SER A 166 -13.12 0.06 13.09
N ASN A 167 -12.08 -0.78 13.18
CA ASN A 167 -10.70 -0.33 13.02
C ASN A 167 -10.29 -0.05 11.57
N ASN A 168 -10.97 -0.68 10.60
CA ASN A 168 -10.69 -0.58 9.15
C ASN A 168 -12.00 -0.35 8.39
N SER A 169 -12.77 0.65 8.82
CA SER A 169 -14.14 0.85 8.36
C SER A 169 -14.25 1.10 6.85
N ILE A 170 -13.29 1.76 6.24
CA ILE A 170 -13.24 2.03 4.79
C ILE A 170 -13.02 0.71 4.03
N GLU A 171 -11.98 -0.03 4.37
CA GLU A 171 -11.65 -1.31 3.73
C GLU A 171 -12.78 -2.33 3.90
N ALA A 172 -13.37 -2.40 5.09
CA ALA A 172 -14.47 -3.29 5.37
C ALA A 172 -15.71 -2.96 4.52
N ARG A 173 -16.10 -1.70 4.42
CA ARG A 173 -17.21 -1.25 3.60
C ARG A 173 -16.97 -1.48 2.11
N VAL A 174 -15.75 -1.20 1.63
CA VAL A 174 -15.38 -1.47 0.23
C VAL A 174 -15.39 -2.98 -0.04
N ALA A 175 -14.85 -3.81 0.84
CA ALA A 175 -14.90 -5.27 0.71
C ALA A 175 -16.35 -5.80 0.65
N LEU A 176 -17.23 -5.33 1.55
CA LEU A 176 -18.66 -5.67 1.52
C LEU A 176 -19.33 -5.22 0.21
N SER A 177 -18.98 -4.06 -0.31
CA SER A 177 -19.56 -3.53 -1.55
C SER A 177 -19.30 -4.42 -2.76
N MET A 178 -18.21 -5.20 -2.74
CA MET A 178 -17.84 -6.13 -3.81
C MET A 178 -18.68 -7.41 -3.82
N ILE A 179 -19.44 -7.70 -2.78
CA ILE A 179 -20.42 -8.80 -2.76
C ILE A 179 -21.67 -8.35 -3.51
N SER A 180 -22.01 -9.11 -4.54
CA SER A 180 -23.14 -8.81 -5.41
C SER A 180 -24.41 -9.52 -4.99
N ASP A 181 -24.28 -10.72 -4.41
CA ASP A 181 -25.41 -11.57 -4.02
C ASP A 181 -25.17 -12.29 -2.69
N ALA A 182 -26.22 -12.49 -1.92
CA ALA A 182 -26.14 -13.17 -0.62
C ALA A 182 -25.65 -14.63 -0.73
N SER A 183 -25.89 -15.31 -1.86
CA SER A 183 -25.46 -16.70 -2.07
C SER A 183 -23.95 -16.87 -1.97
N GLU A 184 -23.16 -15.85 -2.30
CA GLU A 184 -21.69 -15.85 -2.18
C GLU A 184 -21.21 -16.12 -0.74
N ILE A 185 -22.04 -15.76 0.25
CA ILE A 185 -21.71 -15.87 1.67
C ILE A 185 -22.53 -16.96 2.37
N LEU A 186 -23.80 -17.15 1.95
CA LEU A 186 -24.76 -18.02 2.63
C LEU A 186 -24.29 -19.45 2.79
N HIS A 187 -23.70 -20.04 1.76
CA HIS A 187 -23.18 -21.41 1.84
C HIS A 187 -22.25 -21.60 3.05
N LYS A 188 -21.33 -20.64 3.25
CA LYS A 188 -20.34 -20.70 4.34
C LYS A 188 -20.95 -20.39 5.71
N LEU A 189 -21.94 -19.51 5.76
CA LEU A 189 -22.64 -19.20 7.01
C LEU A 189 -23.45 -20.39 7.50
N LEU A 190 -24.11 -21.10 6.58
CA LEU A 190 -24.92 -22.29 6.88
C LEU A 190 -24.04 -23.48 7.27
N ASP A 191 -22.96 -23.75 6.54
CA ASP A 191 -22.05 -24.87 6.78
C ASP A 191 -21.41 -24.82 8.18
N GLY A 192 -21.05 -23.63 8.65
CA GLY A 192 -20.49 -23.43 9.98
C GLY A 192 -21.50 -23.11 11.08
N GLY A 193 -22.80 -22.92 10.78
CA GLY A 193 -23.80 -22.49 11.76
C GLY A 193 -23.50 -21.13 12.38
N HIS A 194 -22.91 -20.22 11.61
CA HIS A 194 -22.33 -18.94 12.05
C HIS A 194 -23.39 -17.84 12.31
N SER A 195 -24.33 -18.06 13.26
CA SER A 195 -25.44 -17.15 13.54
C SER A 195 -24.99 -15.72 13.95
N THR A 196 -24.00 -15.61 14.83
CA THR A 196 -23.46 -14.31 15.27
C THR A 196 -22.77 -13.56 14.11
N ILE A 197 -22.04 -14.28 13.25
CA ILE A 197 -21.38 -13.70 12.07
C ILE A 197 -22.43 -13.27 11.05
N ALA A 198 -23.47 -14.07 10.84
CA ALA A 198 -24.57 -13.74 9.95
C ALA A 198 -25.28 -12.45 10.40
N GLY A 199 -25.56 -12.30 11.70
CA GLY A 199 -26.16 -11.06 12.24
C GLY A 199 -25.27 -9.84 12.05
N ARG A 200 -23.97 -9.98 12.26
CA ARG A 200 -23.00 -8.90 12.02
C ARG A 200 -22.91 -8.54 10.53
N LEU A 201 -22.85 -9.51 9.63
CA LEU A 201 -22.82 -9.25 8.20
C LEU A 201 -24.10 -8.61 7.69
N ALA A 202 -25.26 -9.06 8.17
CA ALA A 202 -26.55 -8.42 7.82
C ALA A 202 -26.57 -6.94 8.20
N GLY A 203 -26.20 -6.59 9.44
CA GLY A 203 -26.07 -5.21 9.88
C GLY A 203 -25.05 -4.41 9.05
N ALA A 204 -23.91 -5.01 8.73
CA ALA A 204 -22.89 -4.40 7.90
C ALA A 204 -23.38 -4.11 6.48
N PHE A 205 -24.09 -5.05 5.84
CA PHE A 205 -24.70 -4.81 4.51
C PHE A 205 -25.76 -3.72 4.55
N ARG A 206 -26.56 -3.67 5.61
CA ARG A 206 -27.55 -2.60 5.77
C ARG A 206 -26.89 -1.24 5.94
N ASN A 207 -25.79 -1.16 6.69
CA ASN A 207 -24.99 0.06 6.85
C ASN A 207 -24.51 0.63 5.51
N ILE A 208 -24.07 -0.21 4.58
CA ILE A 208 -23.57 0.22 3.26
C ILE A 208 -24.69 0.40 2.20
N GLY A 209 -25.97 0.31 2.59
CA GLY A 209 -27.09 0.52 1.67
C GLY A 209 -27.44 -0.70 0.81
N LYS A 210 -27.11 -1.93 1.22
CA LYS A 210 -27.48 -3.18 0.57
C LYS A 210 -28.49 -4.00 1.41
N PRO A 211 -29.70 -3.47 1.70
CA PRO A 211 -30.66 -4.14 2.59
C PRO A 211 -31.15 -5.48 2.05
N VAL A 212 -31.26 -5.65 0.73
CA VAL A 212 -31.70 -6.90 0.12
C VAL A 212 -30.75 -8.06 0.46
N ILE A 213 -29.43 -7.83 0.45
CA ILE A 213 -28.44 -8.85 0.85
C ILE A 213 -28.60 -9.18 2.34
N ALA A 214 -28.79 -8.14 3.18
CA ALA A 214 -29.00 -8.33 4.62
C ALA A 214 -30.25 -9.18 4.90
N ASP A 215 -31.38 -8.85 4.26
CA ASP A 215 -32.66 -9.57 4.43
C ASP A 215 -32.51 -11.02 3.96
N ASN A 216 -31.92 -11.27 2.81
CA ASN A 216 -31.67 -12.62 2.29
C ASN A 216 -30.82 -13.46 3.25
N ILE A 217 -29.80 -12.88 3.87
CA ILE A 217 -28.97 -13.57 4.88
C ILE A 217 -29.82 -13.96 6.09
N ILE A 218 -30.61 -13.02 6.62
CA ILE A 218 -31.43 -13.26 7.81
C ILE A 218 -32.50 -14.33 7.53
N GLU A 219 -33.21 -14.21 6.41
CA GLU A 219 -34.28 -15.14 6.02
C GLU A 219 -33.75 -16.55 5.80
N ALA A 220 -32.66 -16.70 5.04
CA ALA A 220 -32.06 -18.01 4.79
C ALA A 220 -31.58 -18.70 6.08
N MET A 221 -30.91 -17.95 6.96
CA MET A 221 -30.42 -18.48 8.23
C MET A 221 -31.58 -18.85 9.16
N ARG A 222 -32.64 -18.04 9.22
CA ARG A 222 -33.85 -18.36 9.99
C ARG A 222 -34.60 -19.59 9.44
N ALA A 223 -34.72 -19.69 8.12
CA ALA A 223 -35.30 -20.86 7.47
C ALA A 223 -34.53 -22.16 7.78
N ALA A 224 -33.21 -22.04 7.98
CA ALA A 224 -32.35 -23.14 8.43
C ALA A 224 -32.41 -23.40 9.96
N GLY A 225 -33.28 -22.68 10.70
CA GLY A 225 -33.49 -22.89 12.13
C GLY A 225 -32.57 -22.11 13.06
N TYR A 226 -31.77 -21.17 12.54
CA TYR A 226 -30.90 -20.34 13.38
C TYR A 226 -31.59 -19.08 13.88
N ASN A 227 -31.36 -18.72 15.13
CA ASN A 227 -31.79 -17.45 15.68
C ASN A 227 -30.73 -16.37 15.37
N ILE A 228 -31.11 -15.36 14.58
CA ILE A 228 -30.21 -14.29 14.14
C ILE A 228 -30.62 -12.98 14.80
N ALA A 229 -29.66 -12.40 15.54
CA ALA A 229 -29.71 -11.02 16.03
C ALA A 229 -28.85 -10.16 15.10
N GLU A 230 -29.50 -9.28 14.33
CA GLU A 230 -28.80 -8.30 13.48
C GLU A 230 -28.06 -7.30 14.36
N ASN A 231 -26.80 -7.02 14.02
CA ASN A 231 -25.97 -6.04 14.71
C ASN A 231 -25.07 -5.33 13.70
N ASP A 232 -25.14 -4.00 13.68
CA ASP A 232 -24.23 -3.20 12.87
C ASP A 232 -22.85 -3.15 13.55
N PRO A 233 -21.77 -3.62 12.88
CA PRO A 233 -20.42 -3.60 13.44
C PRO A 233 -19.71 -2.26 13.27
N PHE A 234 -20.31 -1.29 12.57
CA PHE A 234 -19.75 0.04 12.37
C PHE A 234 -20.28 1.00 13.44
N GLU A 235 -19.44 1.93 13.87
CA GLU A 235 -19.82 2.96 14.84
C GLU A 235 -20.70 4.05 14.19
N GLU A 236 -20.49 4.27 12.89
CA GLU A 236 -21.14 5.32 12.12
C GLU A 236 -21.79 4.79 10.85
N LYS A 237 -22.75 5.55 10.33
CA LYS A 237 -23.33 5.26 9.02
C LYS A 237 -22.29 5.45 7.91
N ALA A 238 -22.42 4.65 6.85
CA ALA A 238 -21.59 4.85 5.67
C ALA A 238 -21.80 6.25 5.10
N PRO A 239 -20.74 7.01 4.82
CA PRO A 239 -20.86 8.37 4.29
C PRO A 239 -21.38 8.40 2.84
N ILE A 240 -21.37 7.25 2.16
CA ILE A 240 -21.89 7.07 0.80
C ILE A 240 -22.71 5.79 0.71
N ASN A 241 -23.67 5.76 -0.23
CA ASN A 241 -24.34 4.54 -0.64
C ASN A 241 -23.55 3.91 -1.80
N PHE A 242 -23.26 2.62 -1.70
CA PHE A 242 -22.54 1.92 -2.75
C PHE A 242 -23.47 1.54 -3.90
N SER A 243 -23.16 2.04 -5.08
CA SER A 243 -23.89 1.70 -6.30
C SER A 243 -23.65 0.24 -6.68
N GLU A 244 -24.70 -0.50 -7.01
CA GLU A 244 -24.60 -1.89 -7.51
C GLU A 244 -23.81 -2.01 -8.81
N ARG A 245 -23.65 -0.91 -9.57
CA ARG A 245 -22.92 -0.88 -10.84
C ARG A 245 -21.41 -0.72 -10.68
N GLU A 246 -20.97 -0.23 -9.52
CA GLU A 246 -19.55 0.04 -9.33
C GLU A 246 -18.88 -1.11 -8.58
N LEU A 247 -18.25 -2.00 -9.33
CA LEU A 247 -17.55 -3.18 -8.80
C LEU A 247 -16.04 -2.95 -8.61
N SER A 248 -15.51 -1.76 -8.97
CA SER A 248 -14.10 -1.46 -8.77
C SER A 248 -13.81 -1.12 -7.31
N PRO A 249 -13.01 -1.92 -6.59
CA PRO A 249 -12.64 -1.60 -5.21
C PRO A 249 -11.86 -0.31 -5.11
N TYR A 250 -11.07 0.04 -6.12
CA TYR A 250 -10.30 1.29 -6.15
C TYR A 250 -11.20 2.52 -6.21
N VAL A 251 -12.22 2.50 -7.09
CA VAL A 251 -13.19 3.60 -7.20
C VAL A 251 -13.98 3.75 -5.91
N ASN A 252 -14.49 2.65 -5.35
CA ASN A 252 -15.23 2.67 -4.09
C ASN A 252 -14.37 3.19 -2.93
N ARG A 253 -13.10 2.81 -2.86
CA ARG A 253 -12.17 3.29 -1.85
C ARG A 253 -11.88 4.80 -2.01
N ILE A 254 -11.66 5.28 -3.22
CA ILE A 254 -11.46 6.71 -3.49
C ILE A 254 -12.69 7.51 -3.07
N ARG A 255 -13.90 7.05 -3.42
CA ARG A 255 -15.15 7.70 -3.02
C ARG A 255 -15.32 7.76 -1.50
N MET A 256 -15.01 6.68 -0.80
CA MET A 256 -15.05 6.63 0.67
C MET A 256 -14.07 7.61 1.28
N ASN A 257 -12.79 7.56 0.88
CA ASN A 257 -11.78 8.49 1.38
C ASN A 257 -12.15 9.94 1.12
N TRP A 258 -12.67 10.23 -0.07
CA TRP A 258 -13.15 11.59 -0.40
C TRP A 258 -14.28 12.05 0.50
N ALA A 259 -15.29 11.20 0.72
CA ALA A 259 -16.44 11.54 1.55
C ALA A 259 -16.04 11.76 3.03
N ASP A 260 -15.12 10.93 3.53
CA ASP A 260 -14.60 11.02 4.89
C ASP A 260 -13.78 12.30 5.12
N MET A 261 -12.87 12.63 4.19
CA MET A 261 -12.03 13.82 4.30
C MET A 261 -12.77 15.13 3.98
N ARG A 262 -13.79 15.09 3.13
CA ARG A 262 -14.45 16.30 2.61
C ARG A 262 -14.97 17.23 3.70
N GLY A 263 -15.57 16.69 4.75
CA GLY A 263 -16.07 17.46 5.89
C GLY A 263 -14.96 18.24 6.57
N ILE A 264 -13.89 17.54 6.92
CA ILE A 264 -12.72 18.10 7.61
C ILE A 264 -12.04 19.18 6.75
N VAL A 265 -11.90 18.93 5.45
CA VAL A 265 -11.30 19.91 4.52
C VAL A 265 -12.18 21.17 4.44
N LEU A 266 -13.50 21.03 4.28
CA LEU A 266 -14.41 22.18 4.21
C LEU A 266 -14.43 23.00 5.51
N GLU A 267 -14.32 22.36 6.66
CA GLU A 267 -14.26 23.03 7.97
C GLU A 267 -12.91 23.74 8.19
N SER A 268 -11.84 23.18 7.64
CA SER A 268 -10.47 23.74 7.77
C SER A 268 -10.22 24.92 6.83
N PHE A 269 -10.90 24.99 5.71
CA PHE A 269 -10.80 26.13 4.80
C PHE A 269 -11.67 27.28 5.31
N SER A 270 -11.04 28.42 5.58
CA SER A 270 -11.75 29.68 5.81
C SER A 270 -12.64 30.02 4.61
N GLN A 271 -13.67 30.84 4.85
CA GLN A 271 -14.49 31.40 3.75
C GLN A 271 -13.56 31.97 2.68
N ALA A 272 -13.91 31.74 1.41
CA ALA A 272 -13.11 32.25 0.28
C ALA A 272 -12.80 33.74 0.54
N PRO A 273 -11.51 34.14 0.47
CA PRO A 273 -11.18 35.53 0.64
C PRO A 273 -11.99 36.35 -0.40
N LEU A 274 -12.56 37.45 0.07
CA LEU A 274 -13.23 38.41 -0.84
C LEU A 274 -12.21 38.70 -1.96
N LEU A 275 -12.66 38.67 -3.20
CA LEU A 275 -11.85 39.05 -4.35
C LEU A 275 -11.14 40.36 -4.01
N HIS A 276 -9.80 40.36 -4.10
CA HIS A 276 -9.02 41.57 -3.87
C HIS A 276 -9.51 42.64 -4.83
N GLN A 277 -9.98 43.74 -4.29
CA GLN A 277 -10.45 44.89 -5.10
C GLN A 277 -9.29 45.56 -5.87
N ASN A 278 -8.04 45.31 -5.45
CA ASN A 278 -6.86 45.81 -6.07
C ASN A 278 -5.98 44.66 -6.57
N THR A 279 -6.05 44.39 -7.88
CA THR A 279 -5.28 43.35 -8.55
C THR A 279 -3.77 43.62 -8.48
N ASP A 280 -3.35 44.88 -8.56
CA ASP A 280 -1.92 45.23 -8.55
C ASP A 280 -1.28 44.97 -7.18
N GLU A 281 -2.01 45.25 -6.10
CA GLU A 281 -1.56 44.95 -4.73
C GLU A 281 -1.47 43.45 -4.49
N TYR A 282 -2.41 42.67 -5.03
CA TYR A 282 -2.37 41.21 -4.97
C TYR A 282 -1.18 40.65 -5.75
N LEU A 283 -0.95 41.09 -6.95
CA LEU A 283 0.20 40.67 -7.79
C LEU A 283 1.53 41.01 -7.13
N LYS A 284 1.65 42.21 -6.56
CA LYS A 284 2.82 42.57 -5.78
C LYS A 284 3.06 41.65 -4.58
N HIS A 285 2.01 41.28 -3.87
CA HIS A 285 2.12 40.32 -2.77
C HIS A 285 2.56 38.92 -3.26
N VAL A 286 2.08 38.45 -4.42
CA VAL A 286 2.55 37.22 -5.05
C VAL A 286 4.04 37.28 -5.36
N ASP A 287 4.50 38.40 -5.96
CA ASP A 287 5.92 38.60 -6.25
C ASP A 287 6.78 38.61 -4.97
N ASP A 288 6.29 39.23 -3.89
CA ASP A 288 7.01 39.33 -2.60
C ASP A 288 7.21 37.95 -1.95
N ILE A 289 6.26 37.00 -2.11
CA ILE A 289 6.36 35.67 -1.53
C ILE A 289 6.98 34.62 -2.46
N TYR A 290 7.07 34.91 -3.75
CA TYR A 290 7.47 33.96 -4.78
C TYR A 290 8.78 33.23 -4.47
N LEU A 291 9.82 33.97 -4.09
CA LEU A 291 11.14 33.41 -3.83
C LEU A 291 11.11 32.38 -2.69
N THR A 292 10.46 32.75 -1.59
CA THR A 292 10.34 31.89 -0.40
C THR A 292 9.49 30.65 -0.68
N ASP A 293 8.37 30.82 -1.39
CA ASP A 293 7.47 29.73 -1.74
C ASP A 293 8.14 28.74 -2.70
N ALA A 294 8.80 29.25 -3.76
CA ALA A 294 9.57 28.45 -4.70
C ALA A 294 10.69 27.65 -4.00
N TYR A 295 11.43 28.29 -3.08
CA TYR A 295 12.48 27.61 -2.32
C TYR A 295 11.93 26.46 -1.48
N HIS A 296 10.87 26.69 -0.71
CA HIS A 296 10.30 25.66 0.15
C HIS A 296 9.65 24.54 -0.67
N SER A 297 8.86 24.85 -1.69
CA SER A 297 8.19 23.85 -2.54
C SER A 297 9.20 22.95 -3.25
N LEU A 298 10.20 23.52 -3.90
CA LEU A 298 11.24 22.76 -4.60
C LEU A 298 12.09 21.93 -3.63
N SER A 299 12.38 22.46 -2.44
CA SER A 299 13.14 21.74 -1.41
C SER A 299 12.38 20.53 -0.86
N ILE A 300 11.05 20.65 -0.67
CA ILE A 300 10.17 19.54 -0.24
C ILE A 300 10.15 18.44 -1.30
N GLU A 301 10.16 18.79 -2.58
CA GLU A 301 10.25 17.84 -3.70
C GLU A 301 11.64 17.21 -3.85
N GLY A 302 12.60 17.60 -3.03
CA GLY A 302 13.96 17.03 -3.02
C GLY A 302 14.94 17.68 -3.99
N TYR A 303 14.56 18.80 -4.61
CA TYR A 303 15.50 19.58 -5.43
C TYR A 303 16.47 20.37 -4.56
N ARG A 304 17.75 20.37 -4.93
CA ARG A 304 18.77 21.20 -4.28
C ARG A 304 18.79 22.58 -4.92
N VAL A 305 17.99 23.47 -4.40
CA VAL A 305 17.89 24.87 -4.86
C VAL A 305 18.39 25.83 -3.77
N SER A 306 18.83 27.01 -4.17
CA SER A 306 19.08 28.13 -3.27
C SER A 306 18.25 29.33 -3.73
N GLU A 307 17.96 30.23 -2.81
CA GLU A 307 17.24 31.48 -3.14
C GLU A 307 17.93 32.26 -4.26
N GLU A 308 19.27 32.33 -4.25
CA GLU A 308 20.07 32.96 -5.29
C GLU A 308 19.88 32.29 -6.67
N LEU A 309 19.75 30.96 -6.71
CA LEU A 309 19.50 30.25 -7.96
C LEU A 309 18.10 30.58 -8.49
N ILE A 310 17.09 30.57 -7.63
CA ILE A 310 15.70 30.87 -8.00
C ILE A 310 15.62 32.33 -8.51
N GLU A 311 16.22 33.26 -7.80
CA GLU A 311 16.27 34.68 -8.21
C GLU A 311 16.97 34.87 -9.56
N ARG A 312 18.07 34.19 -9.82
CA ARG A 312 18.77 34.24 -11.12
C ARG A 312 17.95 33.63 -12.25
N VAL A 313 17.22 32.57 -12.00
CA VAL A 313 16.33 31.94 -12.98
C VAL A 313 15.13 32.86 -13.28
N SER A 314 14.48 33.38 -12.24
CA SER A 314 13.31 34.28 -12.39
C SER A 314 13.65 35.61 -13.07
N SER A 315 14.83 36.16 -12.78
CA SER A 315 15.31 37.39 -13.43
C SER A 315 15.84 37.17 -14.85
N GLY A 316 15.89 35.95 -15.36
CA GLY A 316 16.46 35.60 -16.67
C GLY A 316 17.99 35.68 -16.71
N SER A 317 18.66 35.84 -15.58
CA SER A 317 20.13 35.93 -15.47
C SER A 317 20.84 34.58 -15.48
N TRP A 318 20.10 33.48 -15.51
CA TRP A 318 20.64 32.13 -15.58
C TRP A 318 20.98 31.78 -17.03
N ASP A 319 22.25 31.47 -17.29
CA ASP A 319 22.75 31.13 -18.62
C ASP A 319 23.73 29.93 -18.55
N PRO A 320 23.24 28.70 -18.79
CA PRO A 320 24.07 27.51 -18.74
C PRO A 320 25.04 27.35 -19.92
N GLU A 321 24.90 28.17 -21.00
CA GLU A 321 25.78 28.06 -22.15
C GLU A 321 27.08 28.84 -21.93
N THR A 322 27.00 30.02 -21.30
CA THR A 322 28.14 30.89 -21.08
C THR A 322 28.72 30.83 -19.69
N ASN A 323 27.96 30.41 -18.68
CA ASN A 323 28.37 30.35 -17.28
C ASN A 323 28.55 28.92 -16.78
N ARG A 324 29.79 28.55 -16.46
CA ARG A 324 30.13 27.18 -15.96
C ARG A 324 29.40 26.82 -14.66
N LYS A 325 29.17 27.80 -13.76
CA LYS A 325 28.43 27.58 -12.53
C LYS A 325 26.96 27.24 -12.80
N ASP A 326 26.35 27.87 -13.81
CA ASP A 326 24.95 27.63 -14.17
C ASP A 326 24.77 26.27 -14.83
N LYS A 327 25.79 25.75 -15.49
CA LYS A 327 25.78 24.39 -16.07
C LYS A 327 25.81 23.29 -15.02
N GLU A 328 26.35 23.56 -13.84
CA GLU A 328 26.47 22.60 -12.74
C GLU A 328 25.18 22.46 -11.90
N TYR A 329 24.21 23.35 -12.09
CA TYR A 329 22.93 23.32 -11.40
C TYR A 329 21.89 22.48 -12.15
N ALA A 330 21.94 21.16 -11.95
CA ALA A 330 20.95 20.24 -12.53
C ALA A 330 19.49 20.57 -12.12
N ASN A 331 19.31 21.29 -11.03
CA ASN A 331 18.00 21.66 -10.48
C ASN A 331 17.48 23.02 -10.99
N ALA A 332 18.25 23.76 -11.78
CA ALA A 332 17.82 25.04 -12.35
C ALA A 332 16.61 24.92 -13.27
N LEU A 333 16.47 23.79 -13.97
CA LEU A 333 15.29 23.50 -14.80
C LEU A 333 14.01 23.34 -13.96
N ALA A 334 14.12 22.78 -12.76
CA ALA A 334 13.00 22.71 -11.83
C ALA A 334 12.57 24.10 -11.35
N ALA A 335 13.54 24.95 -10.99
CA ALA A 335 13.28 26.34 -10.62
C ALA A 335 12.67 27.17 -11.77
N ARG A 336 12.99 26.83 -13.03
CA ARG A 336 12.40 27.50 -14.22
C ARG A 336 10.95 27.08 -14.48
N GLY A 337 10.58 25.90 -14.06
CA GLY A 337 9.21 25.36 -14.23
C GLY A 337 8.23 25.79 -13.14
N TYR A 338 8.75 26.32 -12.04
CA TYR A 338 7.95 26.84 -10.95
C TYR A 338 7.45 28.26 -11.26
#